data_cc37a88ac4a8c53a902b7ec74dbcdd91
#
_entry.id   cc37a88ac4a8c53a902b7ec74dbcdd91
#
_cell.length_a   1.000
_cell.length_b   1.000
_cell.length_c   1.000
_cell.angle_alpha   90.00
_cell.angle_beta   90.00
_cell.angle_gamma   90.00
#
_symmetry.space_group_name_H-M   'P 1'
#
loop_
_entity.id
_entity.type
_entity.pdbx_description
1 polymer ?
#
loop_
_entity_poly.entity_id
_entity_poly.type
_entity_poly.pdbx_seq_one_letter_code
_entity_poly.pdbx_strand_id
1 'polypeptide(L)'
;MRKAVVCLALLFLAIVLPSLSFTEDQETVLLARAVYAVARDESYETKLAVASAALNRVDDPWHPNTLRGVLEEKHQFPVGSYYDSESLRAAHEALAGRRTLPAGVMYFQSAAGASRWDDTYLYRTIGGLSFYTRDGNR
;
A
#
# COMPACT_ATOMS: atom_id res chain seq x y z
N MET A 1 -51.64 -33.49 -42.11
CA MET A 1 -51.12 -32.21 -41.69
C MET A 1 -50.36 -32.41 -40.37
N ARG A 2 -49.04 -32.36 -40.38
CA ARG A 2 -48.24 -32.47 -39.19
C ARG A 2 -47.96 -31.05 -38.67
N LYS A 3 -48.55 -30.73 -37.53
CA LYS A 3 -48.21 -29.49 -36.87
C LYS A 3 -46.84 -29.67 -36.20
N ALA A 4 -45.84 -28.97 -36.68
CA ALA A 4 -44.58 -28.90 -36.01
C ALA A 4 -44.73 -28.08 -34.71
N VAL A 5 -44.62 -28.74 -33.58
CA VAL A 5 -44.53 -28.07 -32.30
C VAL A 5 -43.08 -27.59 -32.19
N VAL A 6 -42.88 -26.34 -32.46
CA VAL A 6 -41.58 -25.70 -32.15
C VAL A 6 -41.56 -25.50 -30.66
N CYS A 7 -40.94 -26.42 -29.94
CA CYS A 7 -40.53 -26.17 -28.57
C CYS A 7 -39.44 -25.11 -28.58
N LEU A 8 -39.85 -23.88 -28.34
CA LEU A 8 -38.91 -22.80 -28.05
C LEU A 8 -38.37 -23.05 -26.63
N ALA A 9 -37.29 -23.82 -26.55
CA ALA A 9 -36.53 -23.91 -25.34
C ALA A 9 -35.86 -22.55 -25.15
N LEU A 10 -36.50 -21.67 -24.35
CA LEU A 10 -35.89 -20.51 -23.81
C LEU A 10 -34.76 -20.99 -22.88
N LEU A 11 -33.56 -21.07 -23.43
CA LEU A 11 -32.37 -21.22 -22.67
C LEU A 11 -32.23 -19.90 -21.89
N PHE A 12 -32.73 -19.88 -20.66
CA PHE A 12 -32.31 -18.87 -19.69
C PHE A 12 -30.83 -19.14 -19.42
N LEU A 13 -29.99 -18.53 -20.24
CA LEU A 13 -28.58 -18.35 -19.87
C LEU A 13 -28.57 -17.44 -18.65
N ALA A 14 -28.63 -18.04 -17.47
CA ALA A 14 -28.33 -17.31 -16.23
C ALA A 14 -26.88 -16.85 -16.37
N ILE A 15 -26.73 -15.63 -16.84
CA ILE A 15 -25.45 -14.92 -16.71
C ILE A 15 -25.24 -14.78 -15.20
N VAL A 16 -24.54 -15.73 -14.63
CA VAL A 16 -23.95 -15.58 -13.31
C VAL A 16 -22.90 -14.50 -13.50
N LEU A 17 -23.31 -13.24 -13.39
CA LEU A 17 -22.37 -12.16 -13.19
C LEU A 17 -21.59 -12.56 -11.94
N PRO A 18 -20.25 -12.75 -12.03
CA PRO A 18 -19.49 -12.88 -10.82
C PRO A 18 -19.83 -11.62 -10.03
N SER A 19 -20.45 -11.79 -8.88
CA SER A 19 -20.57 -10.74 -7.93
C SER A 19 -19.13 -10.26 -7.72
N LEU A 20 -18.84 -9.05 -8.20
CA LEU A 20 -17.65 -8.32 -7.84
C LEU A 20 -17.79 -8.06 -6.34
N SER A 21 -17.57 -9.09 -5.52
CA SER A 21 -17.16 -8.88 -4.18
C SER A 21 -15.80 -8.20 -4.32
N PHE A 22 -15.75 -6.91 -4.04
CA PHE A 22 -14.50 -6.24 -3.71
C PHE A 22 -13.94 -6.94 -2.47
N THR A 23 -13.33 -8.10 -2.67
CA THR A 23 -12.36 -8.59 -1.71
C THR A 23 -11.26 -7.55 -1.77
N GLU A 24 -11.21 -6.71 -0.75
CA GLU A 24 -10.06 -5.84 -0.55
C GLU A 24 -8.84 -6.72 -0.77
N ASP A 25 -8.01 -6.33 -1.75
CA ASP A 25 -6.81 -7.08 -2.07
C ASP A 25 -5.98 -7.23 -0.79
N GLN A 26 -5.50 -8.43 -0.51
CA GLN A 26 -4.71 -8.72 0.69
C GLN A 26 -3.50 -7.80 0.82
N GLU A 27 -2.88 -7.41 -0.29
CA GLU A 27 -1.77 -6.46 -0.28
C GLU A 27 -2.22 -5.06 0.16
N THR A 28 -3.37 -4.59 -0.32
CA THR A 28 -3.94 -3.31 0.09
C THR A 28 -4.21 -3.28 1.58
N VAL A 29 -4.81 -4.32 2.13
CA VAL A 29 -5.09 -4.43 3.56
C VAL A 29 -3.80 -4.50 4.38
N LEU A 30 -2.83 -5.25 3.94
CA LEU A 30 -1.54 -5.37 4.62
C LEU A 30 -0.81 -4.03 4.67
N LEU A 31 -0.77 -3.30 3.55
CA LEU A 31 -0.18 -1.97 3.50
C LEU A 31 -0.97 -0.97 4.36
N ALA A 32 -2.30 -1.03 4.32
CA ALA A 32 -3.15 -0.17 5.14
C ALA A 32 -2.89 -0.35 6.65
N ARG A 33 -2.68 -1.57 7.10
CA ARG A 33 -2.32 -1.86 8.50
C ARG A 33 -0.97 -1.26 8.88
N ALA A 34 0.01 -1.34 8.00
CA ALA A 34 1.30 -0.72 8.23
C ALA A 34 1.20 0.81 8.27
N VAL A 35 0.49 1.42 7.33
CA VAL A 35 0.24 2.87 7.30
C VAL A 35 -0.47 3.33 8.56
N TYR A 36 -1.50 2.62 9.00
CA TYR A 36 -2.23 2.94 10.21
C TYR A 36 -1.33 2.85 11.45
N ALA A 37 -0.55 1.80 11.58
CA ALA A 37 0.34 1.61 12.73
C ALA A 37 1.40 2.72 12.84
N VAL A 38 1.86 3.25 11.72
CA VAL A 38 2.89 4.30 11.66
C VAL A 38 2.29 5.70 11.76
N ALA A 39 1.16 5.95 11.10
CA ALA A 39 0.72 7.31 10.76
C ALA A 39 -0.77 7.56 11.06
N ARG A 40 -1.39 6.83 11.99
CA ARG A 40 -2.84 6.95 12.27
C ARG A 40 -3.29 8.37 12.59
N ASP A 41 -2.48 9.13 13.32
CA ASP A 41 -2.77 10.49 13.77
C ASP A 41 -2.22 11.56 12.81
N GLU A 42 -1.66 11.14 11.69
CA GLU A 42 -1.06 12.01 10.70
C GLU A 42 -2.06 12.40 9.59
N SER A 43 -1.71 13.42 8.82
CA SER A 43 -2.46 13.82 7.64
C SER A 43 -2.48 12.72 6.57
N TYR A 44 -3.44 12.81 5.65
CA TYR A 44 -3.50 11.92 4.49
C TYR A 44 -2.22 11.95 3.64
N GLU A 45 -1.62 13.13 3.46
CA GLU A 45 -0.35 13.30 2.75
C GLU A 45 0.77 12.45 3.40
N THR A 46 0.87 12.49 4.72
CA THR A 46 1.85 11.70 5.46
C THR A 46 1.60 10.20 5.33
N LYS A 47 0.33 9.77 5.41
CA LYS A 47 -0.06 8.37 5.20
C LYS A 47 0.31 7.87 3.81
N LEU A 48 0.08 8.69 2.79
CA LEU A 48 0.45 8.36 1.42
C LEU A 48 1.97 8.30 1.23
N ALA A 49 2.71 9.17 1.92
CA ALA A 49 4.17 9.13 1.93
C ALA A 49 4.72 7.85 2.58
N VAL A 50 4.13 7.40 3.68
CA VAL A 50 4.49 6.12 4.33
C VAL A 50 4.23 4.93 3.40
N ALA A 51 3.08 4.90 2.74
CA ALA A 51 2.78 3.87 1.75
C ALA A 51 3.78 3.91 0.58
N SER A 52 4.13 5.10 0.10
CA SER A 52 5.13 5.28 -0.95
C SER A 52 6.51 4.77 -0.54
N ALA A 53 6.94 5.04 0.69
CA ALA A 53 8.21 4.55 1.22
C ALA A 53 8.27 3.02 1.24
N ALA A 54 7.20 2.36 1.68
CA ALA A 54 7.10 0.90 1.68
C ALA A 54 7.25 0.33 0.25
N LEU A 55 6.55 0.90 -0.70
CA LEU A 55 6.60 0.43 -2.08
C LEU A 55 7.92 0.77 -2.78
N ASN A 56 8.57 1.88 -2.43
CA ASN A 56 9.90 2.19 -2.90
C ASN A 56 10.94 1.14 -2.44
N ARG A 57 10.77 0.59 -1.23
CA ARG A 57 11.60 -0.55 -0.78
C ARG A 57 11.35 -1.81 -1.59
N VAL A 58 10.11 -2.10 -1.95
CA VAL A 58 9.80 -3.23 -2.84
C VAL A 58 10.54 -3.13 -4.18
N ASP A 59 10.67 -1.93 -4.70
CA ASP A 59 11.37 -1.65 -5.97
C ASP A 59 12.90 -1.59 -5.81
N ASP A 60 13.41 -1.53 -4.60
CA ASP A 60 14.85 -1.44 -4.32
C ASP A 60 15.49 -2.84 -4.27
N PRO A 61 16.61 -3.07 -4.99
CA PRO A 61 17.25 -4.38 -5.06
C PRO A 61 17.85 -4.87 -3.73
N TRP A 62 18.04 -3.99 -2.73
CA TRP A 62 18.57 -4.32 -1.41
C TRP A 62 17.51 -4.78 -0.41
N HIS A 63 16.25 -4.62 -0.77
CA HIS A 63 15.10 -5.01 0.04
C HIS A 63 14.37 -6.20 -0.59
N PRO A 64 13.53 -6.90 0.17
CA PRO A 64 12.65 -7.91 -0.41
C PRO A 64 11.83 -7.35 -1.58
N ASN A 65 11.62 -8.15 -2.61
CA ASN A 65 10.89 -7.75 -3.82
C ASN A 65 9.37 -7.93 -3.72
N THR A 66 8.86 -8.18 -2.53
CA THR A 66 7.44 -8.29 -2.23
C THR A 66 7.06 -7.34 -1.11
N LEU A 67 5.82 -6.84 -1.15
CA LEU A 67 5.31 -5.98 -0.09
C LEU A 67 5.32 -6.69 1.27
N ARG A 68 4.87 -7.94 1.32
CA ARG A 68 4.90 -8.74 2.55
C ARG A 68 6.33 -8.84 3.08
N GLY A 69 7.29 -9.15 2.24
CA GLY A 69 8.70 -9.24 2.64
C GLY A 69 9.24 -7.94 3.23
N VAL A 70 8.93 -6.80 2.61
CA VAL A 70 9.31 -5.47 3.11
C VAL A 70 8.69 -5.18 4.48
N LEU A 71 7.39 -5.46 4.63
CA LEU A 71 6.66 -5.16 5.88
C LEU A 71 7.01 -6.12 7.02
N GLU A 72 7.52 -7.30 6.70
CA GLU A 72 7.98 -8.30 7.68
C GLU A 72 9.46 -8.14 8.06
N GLU A 73 10.20 -7.21 7.45
CA GLU A 73 11.57 -6.91 7.86
C GLU A 73 11.62 -6.48 9.33
N LYS A 74 12.55 -7.09 10.08
CA LYS A 74 12.69 -6.81 11.51
C LYS A 74 12.93 -5.32 11.78
N HIS A 75 12.16 -4.77 12.70
CA HIS A 75 12.27 -3.38 13.20
C HIS A 75 12.06 -2.28 12.14
N GLN A 76 11.46 -2.59 11.00
CA GLN A 76 11.23 -1.60 9.93
C GLN A 76 9.81 -1.04 9.94
N PHE A 77 8.80 -1.92 9.96
CA PHE A 77 7.39 -1.51 10.00
C PHE A 77 6.67 -2.17 11.17
N PRO A 78 6.06 -1.39 12.06
CA PRO A 78 5.04 -1.95 12.93
C PRO A 78 3.80 -2.26 12.07
N VAL A 79 3.34 -3.49 12.10
CA VAL A 79 2.13 -3.91 11.40
C VAL A 79 1.16 -4.49 12.41
N GLY A 80 0.09 -3.74 12.69
CA GLY A 80 -0.99 -4.18 13.56
C GLY A 80 -2.07 -4.96 12.81
N SER A 81 -3.17 -5.26 13.51
CA SER A 81 -4.33 -5.94 12.95
C SER A 81 -5.43 -4.99 12.49
N TYR A 82 -5.31 -3.70 12.78
CA TYR A 82 -6.33 -2.68 12.52
C TYR A 82 -5.87 -1.69 11.44
N TYR A 83 -6.85 -1.15 10.74
CA TYR A 83 -6.69 -0.02 9.80
C TYR A 83 -8.00 0.76 9.70
N ASP A 84 -7.91 2.02 9.34
CA ASP A 84 -9.06 2.88 9.06
C ASP A 84 -9.24 3.10 7.55
N SER A 85 -10.35 3.75 7.20
CA SER A 85 -10.67 4.03 5.79
C SER A 85 -9.66 4.93 5.10
N GLU A 86 -9.06 5.87 5.82
CA GLU A 86 -8.06 6.78 5.27
C GLU A 86 -6.73 6.07 4.99
N SER A 87 -6.30 5.18 5.88
CA SER A 87 -5.12 4.33 5.65
C SER A 87 -5.35 3.34 4.50
N LEU A 88 -6.56 2.79 4.39
CA LEU A 88 -6.93 1.92 3.28
C LEU A 88 -6.89 2.68 1.94
N ARG A 89 -7.43 3.88 1.91
CA ARG A 89 -7.39 4.73 0.72
C ARG A 89 -5.96 5.08 0.31
N ALA A 90 -5.11 5.44 1.27
CA ALA A 90 -3.71 5.74 1.01
C ALA A 90 -2.97 4.52 0.43
N ALA A 91 -3.18 3.35 1.00
CA ALA A 91 -2.61 2.09 0.50
C ALA A 91 -3.08 1.78 -0.92
N HIS A 92 -4.38 1.89 -1.17
CA HIS A 92 -4.96 1.65 -2.49
C HIS A 92 -4.39 2.60 -3.55
N GLU A 93 -4.34 3.90 -3.26
CA GLU A 93 -3.81 4.89 -4.20
C GLU A 93 -2.32 4.69 -4.48
N ALA A 94 -1.52 4.35 -3.47
CA ALA A 94 -0.10 4.08 -3.65
C ALA A 94 0.14 2.83 -4.51
N LEU A 95 -0.60 1.76 -4.28
CA LEU A 95 -0.54 0.53 -5.09
C LEU A 95 -1.01 0.77 -6.52
N ALA A 96 -1.94 1.69 -6.73
CA ALA A 96 -2.39 2.10 -8.07
C ALA A 96 -1.37 2.99 -8.81
N GLY A 97 -0.23 3.30 -8.20
CA GLY A 97 0.87 4.04 -8.81
C GLY A 97 1.04 5.48 -8.31
N ARG A 98 0.22 5.95 -7.37
CA ARG A 98 0.38 7.28 -6.78
C ARG A 98 1.50 7.29 -5.74
N ARG A 99 2.71 7.52 -6.22
CA ARG A 99 3.90 7.68 -5.38
C ARG A 99 4.17 9.15 -5.12
N THR A 100 4.21 9.55 -3.86
CA THR A 100 4.46 10.94 -3.45
C THR A 100 5.91 11.19 -3.08
N LEU A 101 6.70 10.14 -2.95
CA LEU A 101 8.14 10.22 -2.71
C LEU A 101 8.91 9.79 -3.96
N PRO A 102 10.06 10.43 -4.25
CA PRO A 102 10.99 9.93 -5.26
C PRO A 102 11.43 8.50 -4.96
N ALA A 103 11.78 7.74 -5.98
CA ALA A 103 12.10 6.31 -5.88
C ALA A 103 13.19 5.97 -4.84
N GLY A 104 14.16 6.85 -4.65
CA GLY A 104 15.23 6.65 -3.67
C GLY A 104 14.85 6.93 -2.21
N VAL A 105 13.69 7.53 -1.96
CA VAL A 105 13.23 7.90 -0.61
C VAL A 105 12.41 6.77 -0.05
N MET A 106 12.94 6.04 0.93
CA MET A 106 12.35 4.80 1.40
C MET A 106 12.44 4.58 2.91
N TYR A 107 13.06 5.49 3.65
CA TYR A 107 13.19 5.40 5.10
C TYR A 107 12.51 6.57 5.77
N PHE A 108 12.02 6.34 6.97
CA PHE A 108 11.42 7.40 7.78
C PHE A 108 11.63 7.13 9.27
N GLN A 109 11.53 8.19 10.04
CA GLN A 109 11.52 8.16 11.49
C GLN A 109 10.70 9.32 12.03
N SER A 110 10.35 9.28 13.31
CA SER A 110 9.72 10.41 13.99
C SER A 110 10.60 11.66 13.90
N ALA A 111 10.01 12.77 13.48
CA ALA A 111 10.70 14.07 13.43
C ALA A 111 11.01 14.62 14.83
N ALA A 112 10.26 14.16 15.86
CA ALA A 112 10.42 14.61 17.25
C ALA A 112 11.50 13.84 18.03
N GLY A 113 12.03 12.74 17.46
CA GLY A 113 13.04 11.91 18.12
C GLY A 113 14.47 12.29 17.75
N ALA A 114 15.45 11.70 18.50
CA ALA A 114 16.84 11.76 18.08
C ALA A 114 17.00 11.04 16.74
N SER A 115 17.59 11.72 15.76
CA SER A 115 17.79 11.16 14.44
C SER A 115 18.76 9.95 14.50
N ARG A 116 18.34 8.82 13.97
CA ARG A 116 19.21 7.67 13.71
C ARG A 116 19.89 7.77 12.36
N TRP A 117 19.44 8.68 11.53
CA TRP A 117 19.93 8.90 10.18
C TRP A 117 20.65 10.22 10.10
N ASP A 118 21.70 10.25 9.30
CA ASP A 118 22.41 11.48 8.99
C ASP A 118 21.48 12.42 8.21
N ASP A 119 21.38 13.68 8.63
CA ASP A 119 20.59 14.70 7.96
C ASP A 119 21.03 14.95 6.50
N THR A 120 22.22 14.53 6.12
CA THR A 120 22.69 14.53 4.72
C THR A 120 21.75 13.74 3.80
N TYR A 121 21.08 12.71 4.32
CA TYR A 121 20.16 11.86 3.56
C TYR A 121 18.70 12.26 3.73
N LEU A 122 18.42 13.31 4.47
CA LEU A 122 17.09 13.84 4.66
C LEU A 122 16.54 14.37 3.34
N TYR A 123 15.42 13.81 2.92
CA TYR A 123 14.65 14.32 1.78
C TYR A 123 13.74 15.45 2.23
N ARG A 124 12.82 15.16 3.13
CA ARG A 124 11.84 16.11 3.65
C ARG A 124 11.13 15.59 4.90
N THR A 125 10.71 16.52 5.75
CA THR A 125 9.76 16.24 6.83
C THR A 125 8.35 16.51 6.34
N ILE A 126 7.46 15.53 6.53
CA ILE A 126 6.03 15.61 6.19
C ILE A 126 5.26 15.23 7.45
N GLY A 127 4.49 16.20 7.99
CA GLY A 127 3.83 15.99 9.28
C GLY A 127 4.84 15.67 10.38
N GLY A 128 4.57 14.65 11.16
CA GLY A 128 5.44 14.21 12.26
C GLY A 128 6.55 13.24 11.84
N LEU A 129 6.77 13.01 10.55
CA LEU A 129 7.76 12.06 10.04
C LEU A 129 8.79 12.75 9.15
N SER A 130 10.05 12.38 9.32
CA SER A 130 11.15 12.75 8.43
C SER A 130 11.49 11.58 7.51
N PHE A 131 11.60 11.85 6.22
CA PHE A 131 11.84 10.86 5.16
C PHE A 131 13.25 11.02 4.60
N TYR A 132 13.90 9.89 4.35
CA TYR A 132 15.32 9.82 3.99
C TYR A 132 15.55 8.98 2.75
N THR A 133 16.57 9.38 1.99
CA THR A 133 17.12 8.55 0.91
C THR A 133 18.00 7.46 1.48
N ARG A 134 18.22 6.41 0.69
CA ARG A 134 19.26 5.43 0.99
C ARG A 134 20.65 6.08 0.87
N ASP A 135 21.55 5.65 1.76
CA ASP A 135 22.97 5.95 1.66
C ASP A 135 23.51 5.50 0.30
N GLY A 136 24.07 6.45 -0.46
CA GLY A 136 24.62 6.20 -1.79
C GLY A 136 25.85 5.28 -1.82
N ASN A 137 26.35 4.85 -0.67
CA ASN A 137 27.50 3.96 -0.53
C ASN A 137 27.13 2.48 -0.36
N ARG A 138 25.87 2.13 -0.59
CA ARG A 138 25.37 0.74 -0.52
C ARG A 138 24.88 0.24 -1.84
#